data_a29f4645cf9450641e1c7ff8ab5f2dcf
#
_entry.id   a29f4645cf9450641e1c7ff8ab5f2dcf
#
_cell.length_a   1.000
_cell.length_b   1.000
_cell.length_c   1.000
_cell.angle_alpha   90.00
_cell.angle_beta   90.00
_cell.angle_gamma   90.00
#
_symmetry.space_group_name_H-M   'P 1'
#
loop_
_entity.id
_entity.type
_entity.pdbx_description
1 polymer ?
#
loop_
_entity_poly.entity_id
_entity_poly.type
_entity_poly.pdbx_seq_one_letter_code
_entity_poly.pdbx_strand_id
1 'polypeptide(L)' 'MKAFRAQGTFRAGKNDQAFTIDVVAEDEDDARHRTLSNFGSRHRVPRRFVNIETLEEIDPSESNAPAVIAHFRSQ' A
#
# COMPACT_ATOMS: atom_id res chain seq x y z
N MET A 1 -7.31 2.75 13.65
CA MET A 1 -6.55 2.39 12.44
C MET A 1 -7.19 1.18 11.77
N LYS A 2 -7.12 1.14 10.46
CA LYS A 2 -7.71 0.08 9.65
C LYS A 2 -6.64 -0.47 8.71
N ALA A 3 -6.87 -1.67 8.19
CA ALA A 3 -6.01 -2.25 7.17
C ALA A 3 -6.62 -2.03 5.81
N PHE A 4 -5.80 -1.62 4.85
CA PHE A 4 -6.22 -1.40 3.46
C PHE A 4 -5.32 -2.17 2.53
N ARG A 5 -5.90 -2.66 1.45
CA ARG A 5 -5.15 -3.32 0.38
C ARG A 5 -5.16 -2.44 -0.85
N ALA A 6 -3.98 -2.05 -1.30
CA ALA A 6 -3.82 -1.23 -2.49
C ALA A 6 -3.27 -2.09 -3.62
N GLN A 7 -3.90 -2.05 -4.77
CA GLN A 7 -3.48 -2.75 -5.97
C GLN A 7 -3.38 -1.77 -7.12
N GLY A 8 -2.39 -1.95 -7.94
CA GLY A 8 -2.20 -1.09 -9.10
C GLY A 8 -0.92 -1.43 -9.85
N THR A 9 -0.35 -0.42 -10.49
CA THR A 9 0.88 -0.57 -11.25
C THR A 9 1.84 0.57 -10.94
N PHE A 10 3.12 0.32 -11.14
CA PHE A 10 4.14 1.36 -11.06
C PHE A 10 5.15 1.15 -12.18
N ARG A 11 5.78 2.23 -12.58
CA ARG A 11 6.77 2.17 -13.64
C ARG A 11 8.12 1.77 -13.08
N ALA A 12 8.64 0.66 -13.59
CA ALA A 12 9.96 0.15 -13.22
C ALA A 12 10.83 0.14 -14.48
N GLY A 13 11.64 1.19 -14.66
CA GLY A 13 12.41 1.35 -15.89
C GLY A 13 11.52 1.58 -17.09
N LYS A 14 11.55 0.68 -18.04
CA LYS A 14 10.75 0.78 -19.28
C LYS A 14 9.43 0.05 -19.20
N ASN A 15 9.20 -0.70 -18.13
CA ASN A 15 8.02 -1.56 -18.00
C ASN A 15 7.19 -1.16 -16.80
N ASP A 16 5.87 -1.38 -16.91
CA ASP A 16 4.97 -1.25 -15.79
C ASP A 16 4.87 -2.59 -15.08
N GLN A 17 4.90 -2.54 -13.74
CA GLN A 17 4.77 -3.73 -12.92
C GLN A 17 3.56 -3.61 -12.01
N ALA A 18 2.82 -4.71 -11.88
CA ALA A 18 1.70 -4.77 -10.96
C ALA A 18 2.20 -4.89 -9.53
N PHE A 19 1.45 -4.31 -8.60
CA PHE A 19 1.75 -4.44 -7.17
C PHE A 19 0.49 -4.69 -6.38
N THR A 20 0.66 -5.33 -5.24
CA THR A 20 -0.38 -5.47 -4.22
C THR A 20 0.32 -5.27 -2.88
N ILE A 21 -0.11 -4.25 -2.14
CA ILE A 21 0.45 -4.00 -0.81
C ILE A 21 -0.66 -3.73 0.18
N ASP A 22 -0.42 -4.10 1.43
CA ASP A 22 -1.33 -3.84 2.53
C ASP A 22 -0.72 -2.79 3.43
N VAL A 23 -1.53 -1.81 3.82
CA VAL A 23 -1.08 -0.71 4.67
C VAL A 23 -2.05 -0.51 5.82
N VAL A 24 -1.55 0.04 6.92
CA VAL A 24 -2.38 0.46 8.05
C VAL A 24 -2.59 1.97 7.92
N ALA A 25 -3.84 2.40 7.94
CA ALA A 25 -4.17 3.80 7.76
C ALA A 25 -5.49 4.12 8.47
N GLU A 26 -5.79 5.40 8.61
CA GLU A 26 -7.02 5.84 9.25
C GLU A 26 -8.22 5.80 8.30
N ASP A 27 -7.99 6.10 7.02
CA ASP A 27 -9.02 6.10 5.98
C ASP A 27 -8.38 5.86 4.62
N GLU A 28 -9.20 5.90 3.57
CA GLU A 28 -8.71 5.66 2.20
C GLU A 28 -7.71 6.71 1.75
N ASP A 29 -7.92 7.98 2.07
CA ASP A 29 -7.00 9.03 1.67
C ASP A 29 -5.64 8.85 2.33
N ASP A 30 -5.63 8.52 3.61
CA ASP A 30 -4.40 8.24 4.34
C ASP A 30 -3.70 6.99 3.78
N ALA A 31 -4.48 5.95 3.45
CA ALA A 31 -3.94 4.74 2.86
C ALA A 31 -3.27 5.02 1.52
N ARG A 32 -3.89 5.84 0.69
CA ARG A 32 -3.32 6.25 -0.59
C ARG A 32 -2.02 7.01 -0.39
N HIS A 33 -2.01 7.95 0.53
CA HIS A 33 -0.82 8.74 0.84
C HIS A 33 0.33 7.83 1.33
N ARG A 34 0.04 6.91 2.23
CA ARG A 34 1.04 5.99 2.77
C ARG A 34 1.57 5.04 1.70
N THR A 35 0.71 4.58 0.80
CA THR A 35 1.11 3.74 -0.32
C THR A 35 2.11 4.47 -1.23
N LEU A 36 1.77 5.70 -1.61
CA LEU A 36 2.64 6.51 -2.48
C LEU A 36 3.97 6.83 -1.80
N SER A 37 3.94 7.14 -0.49
CA SER A 37 5.16 7.42 0.26
C SER A 37 6.05 6.18 0.35
N ASN A 38 5.45 5.01 0.50
CA ASN A 38 6.18 3.75 0.56
C ASN A 38 6.97 3.50 -0.73
N PHE A 39 6.34 3.74 -1.88
CA PHE A 39 7.04 3.62 -3.16
C PHE A 39 8.14 4.66 -3.31
N GLY A 40 7.89 5.88 -2.86
CA GLY A 40 8.91 6.93 -2.92
C GLY A 40 10.15 6.62 -2.11
N SER A 41 9.99 6.04 -0.92
CA SER A 41 11.11 5.78 -0.03
C SER A 41 11.82 4.45 -0.32
N ARG A 42 11.07 3.40 -0.68
CA ARG A 42 11.64 2.06 -0.86
C ARG A 42 12.12 1.79 -2.28
N HIS A 43 11.34 2.21 -3.26
CA HIS A 43 11.59 1.90 -4.66
C HIS A 43 12.08 3.09 -5.47
N ARG A 44 12.13 4.27 -4.83
CA ARG A 44 12.54 5.52 -5.49
C ARG A 44 11.72 5.81 -6.74
N VAL A 45 10.43 5.46 -6.69
CA VAL A 45 9.50 5.69 -7.78
C VAL A 45 8.74 6.99 -7.50
N PRO A 46 8.79 7.99 -8.40
CA PRO A 46 8.00 9.20 -8.24
C PRO A 46 6.51 8.89 -8.20
N ARG A 47 5.76 9.67 -7.42
CA ARG A 47 4.31 9.45 -7.26
C ARG A 47 3.57 9.41 -8.58
N ARG A 48 4.00 10.20 -9.56
CA ARG A 48 3.35 10.25 -10.87
C ARG A 48 3.46 8.95 -11.65
N PHE A 49 4.37 8.07 -11.27
CA PHE A 49 4.57 6.77 -11.92
C PHE A 49 3.88 5.63 -11.18
N VAL A 50 3.19 5.94 -10.08
CA VAL A 50 2.43 4.94 -9.33
C VAL A 50 0.96 5.16 -9.60
N ASN A 51 0.28 4.12 -10.09
CA ASN A 51 -1.15 4.16 -10.35
C ASN A 51 -1.86 3.19 -9.43
N ILE A 52 -2.66 3.71 -8.51
CA ILE A 52 -3.47 2.89 -7.61
C ILE A 52 -4.81 2.63 -8.29
N GLU A 53 -5.04 1.40 -8.70
CA GLU A 53 -6.27 1.03 -9.41
C GLU A 53 -7.40 0.70 -8.45
N THR A 54 -7.08 -0.02 -7.36
CA THR A 54 -8.07 -0.35 -6.33
C THR A 54 -7.48 -0.10 -4.96
N LEU A 55 -8.34 0.31 -4.04
CA LEU A 55 -7.96 0.55 -2.65
C LEU A 55 -9.15 0.16 -1.79
N GLU A 56 -9.02 -0.93 -1.04
CA GLU A 56 -10.10 -1.52 -0.27
C GLU A 56 -9.71 -1.72 1.17
N GLU A 57 -10.66 -1.50 2.07
CA GLU A 57 -10.49 -1.87 3.46
C GLU A 57 -10.59 -3.39 3.59
N ILE A 58 -9.66 -4.00 4.32
CA ILE A 58 -9.65 -5.43 4.56
C ILE A 58 -9.60 -5.70 6.06
N ASP A 59 -9.99 -6.91 6.44
CA ASP A 59 -9.82 -7.36 7.82
C ASP A 59 -8.33 -7.59 8.06
N PRO A 60 -7.76 -7.07 9.16
CA PRO A 60 -6.33 -7.30 9.46
C PRO A 60 -5.93 -8.76 9.47
N SER A 61 -6.85 -9.66 9.82
CA SER A 61 -6.58 -11.10 9.84
C SER A 61 -6.37 -11.68 8.44
N GLU A 62 -6.81 -10.99 7.41
CA GLU A 62 -6.63 -11.43 6.02
C GLU A 62 -5.28 -11.04 5.44
N SER A 63 -4.52 -10.20 6.15
CA SER A 63 -3.25 -9.70 5.64
C SER A 63 -2.09 -10.56 6.12
N ASN A 64 -1.15 -10.80 5.23
CA ASN A 64 0.12 -11.45 5.54
C ASN A 64 1.27 -10.45 5.64
N ALA A 65 0.99 -9.17 5.50
CA ALA A 65 2.02 -8.14 5.55
C ALA A 65 2.54 -7.97 6.97
N PRO A 66 3.86 -8.03 7.19
CA PRO A 66 4.42 -7.92 8.55
C PRO A 66 4.02 -6.63 9.26
N ALA A 67 3.94 -5.52 8.55
CA ALA A 67 3.57 -4.24 9.15
C ALA A 67 2.14 -4.26 9.69
N VAL A 68 1.21 -4.87 8.97
CA VAL A 68 -0.18 -5.00 9.39
C VAL A 68 -0.29 -5.95 10.58
N ILE A 69 0.35 -7.10 10.49
CA ILE A 69 0.33 -8.10 11.55
C ILE A 69 0.91 -7.52 12.85
N ALA A 70 2.05 -6.85 12.76
CA ALA A 70 2.70 -6.27 13.93
C ALA A 70 1.85 -5.19 14.57
N HIS A 71 1.21 -4.34 13.77
CA HIS A 71 0.39 -3.24 14.28
C HIS A 71 -0.80 -3.77 15.10
N PHE A 72 -1.56 -4.71 14.53
CA PHE A 72 -2.77 -5.21 15.18
C PHE A 72 -2.49 -6.25 16.26
N ARG A 73 -1.34 -6.90 16.21
CA ARG A 73 -0.94 -7.88 17.22
C ARG A 73 -0.60 -7.23 18.56
N SER A 74 -0.09 -6.01 18.53
CA SER A 74 0.33 -5.32 19.74
C SER A 74 -0.82 -4.58 20.45
N GLN A 75 -2.03 -4.71 19.97
CA GLN A 75 -3.21 -4.09 20.59
C GLN A 75 -4.00 -5.06 21.48
#